data_b780890ee22161844fd279cbefe784fa
#
_entry.id   b780890ee22161844fd279cbefe784fa
#
_cell.length_a   1.000
_cell.length_b   1.000
_cell.length_c   1.000
_cell.angle_alpha   90.00
_cell.angle_beta   90.00
_cell.angle_gamma   90.00
#
_symmetry.space_group_name_H-M   'P 1'
#
loop_
_entity.id
_entity.type
_entity.pdbx_description
1 polymer ?
#
loop_
_entity_poly.entity_id
_entity_poly.type
_entity_poly.pdbx_seq_one_letter_code
_entity_poly.pdbx_strand_id
1 'polypeptide(L)'
;MSITDRSAVSTDPIEQTVQFGRIAAAIEYLYDHAADQPTLAQVSQAVHVSPEYLQRQFQQWAGVSPKKMLQHISLERAKAALAGQQSTLDAAWSSGFSGTGRLHNAFVTIEGMTPGEYKNGGANLRIVWRYAASPFGTVLIAATDKGICHMAFADNPDAALKNLRAEYPNAQLHEGEHPFHEQALSIFGGGGEHIALHLKGTPFQVQVWRALLNIPQGAVQSYGSVAESIGRPRAARAVGTAVGHNPVAMIIPCHRVIRESGVIGDYRWGRGRKMALLAQELGAA
;
A
#
# COMPACT_ATOMS: atom_id res chain seq x y z
N MET A 1 -40.99 11.56 -13.83
CA MET A 1 -40.90 10.56 -12.73
C MET A 1 -39.45 10.51 -12.26
N SER A 2 -39.18 11.17 -11.16
CA SER A 2 -37.83 11.45 -10.67
C SER A 2 -37.32 10.22 -9.89
N ILE A 3 -36.26 9.59 -10.36
CA ILE A 3 -35.59 8.50 -9.61
C ILE A 3 -34.62 9.17 -8.66
N THR A 4 -35.03 9.31 -7.40
CA THR A 4 -34.17 9.77 -6.32
C THR A 4 -33.18 8.66 -5.98
N ASP A 5 -31.92 8.89 -6.33
CA ASP A 5 -30.76 8.11 -5.88
C ASP A 5 -30.62 8.24 -4.34
N ARG A 6 -30.98 7.17 -3.63
CA ARG A 6 -30.82 7.06 -2.17
C ARG A 6 -29.57 6.25 -1.84
N SER A 7 -28.39 6.83 -2.09
CA SER A 7 -27.09 6.28 -1.65
C SER A 7 -26.50 7.06 -0.46
N ALA A 8 -27.31 7.73 0.34
CA ALA A 8 -26.84 8.41 1.55
C ALA A 8 -26.71 7.41 2.72
N VAL A 9 -25.55 7.40 3.36
CA VAL A 9 -25.39 6.78 4.69
C VAL A 9 -26.39 7.43 5.62
N SER A 10 -27.23 6.63 6.31
CA SER A 10 -28.15 7.15 7.29
C SER A 10 -27.41 8.01 8.32
N THR A 11 -27.97 9.17 8.61
CA THR A 11 -27.46 10.09 9.64
C THR A 11 -28.07 9.79 11.03
N ASP A 12 -28.98 8.81 11.12
CA ASP A 12 -29.58 8.39 12.38
C ASP A 12 -28.56 7.58 13.21
N PRO A 13 -28.18 8.03 14.43
CA PRO A 13 -27.23 7.35 15.29
C PRO A 13 -27.62 5.91 15.66
N ILE A 14 -28.92 5.62 15.77
CA ILE A 14 -29.42 4.28 16.09
C ILE A 14 -29.18 3.35 14.91
N GLU A 15 -29.52 3.80 13.70
CA GLU A 15 -29.31 3.02 12.48
C GLU A 15 -27.82 2.80 12.18
N GLN A 16 -26.97 3.79 12.46
CA GLN A 16 -25.51 3.66 12.37
C GLN A 16 -24.97 2.60 13.35
N THR A 17 -25.50 2.55 14.57
CA THR A 17 -25.09 1.55 15.59
C THR A 17 -25.47 0.14 15.16
N VAL A 18 -26.67 -0.03 14.63
CA VAL A 18 -27.14 -1.33 14.12
C VAL A 18 -26.30 -1.78 12.92
N GLN A 19 -25.99 -0.86 11.99
CA GLN A 19 -25.12 -1.14 10.85
C GLN A 19 -23.71 -1.52 11.30
N PHE A 20 -23.13 -0.77 12.24
CA PHE A 20 -21.83 -1.11 12.83
C PHE A 20 -21.83 -2.52 13.42
N GLY A 21 -22.81 -2.87 14.23
CA GLY A 21 -22.92 -4.22 14.84
C GLY A 21 -22.96 -5.34 13.80
N ARG A 22 -23.70 -5.15 12.70
CA ARG A 22 -23.76 -6.12 11.59
C ARG A 22 -22.43 -6.25 10.86
N ILE A 23 -21.76 -5.14 10.58
CA ILE A 23 -20.45 -5.15 9.90
C ILE A 23 -19.38 -5.75 10.81
N ALA A 24 -19.38 -5.44 12.10
CA ALA A 24 -18.48 -6.03 13.08
C ALA A 24 -18.66 -7.56 13.14
N ALA A 25 -19.91 -8.04 13.27
CA ALA A 25 -20.19 -9.47 13.25
C ALA A 25 -19.78 -10.15 11.93
N ALA A 26 -19.95 -9.48 10.78
CA ALA A 26 -19.48 -10.02 9.50
C ALA A 26 -17.96 -10.11 9.43
N ILE A 27 -17.23 -9.14 9.99
CA ILE A 27 -15.75 -9.14 10.06
C ILE A 27 -15.28 -10.27 10.99
N GLU A 28 -15.90 -10.43 12.16
CA GLU A 28 -15.61 -11.51 13.11
C GLU A 28 -15.83 -12.87 12.44
N TYR A 29 -16.98 -13.06 11.78
CA TYR A 29 -17.27 -14.29 11.04
C TYR A 29 -16.21 -14.58 9.96
N LEU A 30 -15.81 -13.56 9.17
CA LEU A 30 -14.75 -13.69 8.17
C LEU A 30 -13.40 -14.05 8.81
N TYR A 31 -13.12 -13.46 9.97
CA TYR A 31 -11.89 -13.74 10.71
C TYR A 31 -11.87 -15.18 11.22
N ASP A 32 -12.93 -15.64 11.87
CA ASP A 32 -12.98 -16.97 12.47
C ASP A 32 -12.97 -18.09 11.42
N HIS A 33 -13.65 -17.87 10.28
CA HIS A 33 -13.82 -18.85 9.21
C HIS A 33 -12.89 -18.60 7.99
N ALA A 34 -11.83 -17.82 8.15
CA ALA A 34 -10.97 -17.47 7.01
C ALA A 34 -10.34 -18.70 6.32
N ALA A 35 -10.03 -19.76 7.08
CA ALA A 35 -9.51 -21.01 6.52
C ALA A 35 -10.52 -21.71 5.59
N ASP A 36 -11.82 -21.59 5.90
CA ASP A 36 -12.92 -22.21 5.14
C ASP A 36 -13.31 -21.40 3.89
N GLN A 37 -12.74 -20.20 3.73
CA GLN A 37 -13.02 -19.28 2.60
C GLN A 37 -14.50 -19.03 2.37
N PRO A 38 -15.26 -18.52 3.38
CA PRO A 38 -16.70 -18.40 3.29
C PRO A 38 -17.14 -17.51 2.13
N THR A 39 -18.20 -17.94 1.47
CA THR A 39 -18.85 -17.18 0.40
C THR A 39 -19.63 -15.99 0.97
N LEU A 40 -19.91 -14.98 0.13
CA LEU A 40 -20.74 -13.84 0.53
C LEU A 40 -22.11 -14.29 1.09
N ALA A 41 -22.70 -15.34 0.50
CA ALA A 41 -23.97 -15.90 0.97
C ALA A 41 -23.89 -16.48 2.38
N GLN A 42 -22.82 -17.19 2.72
CA GLN A 42 -22.61 -17.73 4.07
C GLN A 42 -22.40 -16.60 5.10
N VAL A 43 -21.60 -15.58 4.75
CA VAL A 43 -21.40 -14.41 5.63
C VAL A 43 -22.71 -13.66 5.84
N SER A 44 -23.49 -13.42 4.77
CA SER A 44 -24.76 -12.71 4.86
C SER A 44 -25.80 -13.48 5.67
N GLN A 45 -25.83 -14.81 5.56
CA GLN A 45 -26.67 -15.67 6.39
C GLN A 45 -26.30 -15.58 7.87
N ALA A 46 -25.00 -15.58 8.18
CA ALA A 46 -24.52 -15.48 9.57
C ALA A 46 -24.93 -14.16 10.26
N VAL A 47 -25.06 -13.07 9.48
CA VAL A 47 -25.48 -11.76 10.00
C VAL A 47 -26.94 -11.39 9.65
N HIS A 48 -27.72 -12.35 9.19
CA HIS A 48 -29.17 -12.27 8.92
C HIS A 48 -29.57 -11.13 7.96
N VAL A 49 -28.85 -10.96 6.84
CA VAL A 49 -29.14 -9.98 5.79
C VAL A 49 -29.02 -10.62 4.40
N SER A 50 -29.49 -9.91 3.34
CA SER A 50 -29.24 -10.39 1.97
C SER A 50 -27.77 -10.16 1.55
N PRO A 51 -27.22 -10.98 0.63
CA PRO A 51 -25.86 -10.81 0.12
C PRO A 51 -25.63 -9.44 -0.51
N GLU A 52 -26.60 -8.91 -1.25
CA GLU A 52 -26.52 -7.59 -1.92
C GLU A 52 -26.50 -6.46 -0.89
N TYR A 53 -27.31 -6.58 0.16
CA TYR A 53 -27.34 -5.61 1.25
C TYR A 53 -25.99 -5.62 2.00
N LEU A 54 -25.48 -6.82 2.37
CA LEU A 54 -24.19 -6.95 3.04
C LEU A 54 -23.06 -6.36 2.18
N GLN A 55 -22.99 -6.74 0.91
CA GLN A 55 -21.97 -6.25 -0.03
C GLN A 55 -21.92 -4.72 -0.06
N ARG A 56 -23.09 -4.08 -0.21
CA ARG A 56 -23.22 -2.62 -0.28
C ARG A 56 -22.83 -1.96 1.05
N GLN A 57 -23.39 -2.43 2.16
CA GLN A 57 -23.15 -1.86 3.48
C GLN A 57 -21.69 -2.04 3.92
N PHE A 58 -21.12 -3.23 3.68
CA PHE A 58 -19.73 -3.51 3.99
C PHE A 58 -18.79 -2.60 3.18
N GLN A 59 -19.08 -2.44 1.88
CA GLN A 59 -18.30 -1.53 1.02
C GLN A 59 -18.40 -0.07 1.47
N GLN A 60 -19.58 0.40 1.87
CA GLN A 60 -19.80 1.74 2.37
C GLN A 60 -19.08 1.99 3.69
N TRP A 61 -19.13 1.02 4.61
CA TRP A 61 -18.58 1.18 5.95
C TRP A 61 -17.09 0.88 6.00
N ALA A 62 -16.65 -0.25 5.47
CA ALA A 62 -15.26 -0.71 5.52
C ALA A 62 -14.40 -0.21 4.35
N GLY A 63 -15.01 0.35 3.30
CA GLY A 63 -14.33 0.80 2.09
C GLY A 63 -13.78 -0.33 1.21
N VAL A 64 -14.02 -1.59 1.59
CA VAL A 64 -13.63 -2.79 0.84
C VAL A 64 -14.78 -3.78 0.80
N SER A 65 -14.78 -4.70 -0.16
CA SER A 65 -15.75 -5.79 -0.17
C SER A 65 -15.41 -6.85 0.89
N PRO A 66 -16.40 -7.66 1.35
CA PRO A 66 -16.17 -8.80 2.23
C PRO A 66 -15.10 -9.75 1.69
N LYS A 67 -15.09 -10.00 0.38
CA LYS A 67 -14.08 -10.82 -0.28
C LYS A 67 -12.66 -10.24 -0.18
N LYS A 68 -12.49 -8.93 -0.33
CA LYS A 68 -11.19 -8.28 -0.15
C LYS A 68 -10.73 -8.31 1.29
N MET A 69 -11.66 -8.17 2.24
CA MET A 69 -11.36 -8.30 3.67
C MET A 69 -10.89 -9.73 3.98
N LEU A 70 -11.58 -10.75 3.46
CA LEU A 70 -11.19 -12.16 3.62
C LEU A 70 -9.79 -12.42 3.04
N GLN A 71 -9.49 -11.89 1.86
CA GLN A 71 -8.14 -12.00 1.26
C GLN A 71 -7.06 -11.40 2.14
N HIS A 72 -7.34 -10.25 2.76
CA HIS A 72 -6.41 -9.62 3.69
C HIS A 72 -6.21 -10.47 4.95
N ILE A 73 -7.28 -10.95 5.56
CA ILE A 73 -7.23 -11.83 6.75
C ILE A 73 -6.43 -13.09 6.43
N SER A 74 -6.71 -13.74 5.30
CA SER A 74 -5.98 -14.93 4.85
C SER A 74 -4.48 -14.66 4.67
N LEU A 75 -4.13 -13.52 4.09
CA LEU A 75 -2.72 -13.16 3.90
C LEU A 75 -2.01 -12.92 5.24
N GLU A 76 -2.63 -12.19 6.17
CA GLU A 76 -2.04 -11.94 7.50
C GLU A 76 -1.88 -13.25 8.29
N ARG A 77 -2.83 -14.18 8.19
CA ARG A 77 -2.68 -15.52 8.78
C ARG A 77 -1.51 -16.29 8.16
N ALA A 78 -1.38 -16.25 6.83
CA ALA A 78 -0.27 -16.89 6.14
C ALA A 78 1.09 -16.28 6.55
N LYS A 79 1.16 -14.97 6.72
CA LYS A 79 2.36 -14.28 7.24
C LYS A 79 2.72 -14.75 8.63
N ALA A 80 1.75 -14.84 9.54
CA ALA A 80 1.96 -15.33 10.89
C ALA A 80 2.43 -16.81 10.89
N ALA A 81 1.82 -17.66 10.06
CA ALA A 81 2.20 -19.06 9.90
C ALA A 81 3.64 -19.22 9.39
N LEU A 82 4.03 -18.43 8.38
CA LEU A 82 5.39 -18.42 7.83
C LEU A 82 6.42 -17.86 8.82
N ALA A 83 6.07 -16.83 9.57
CA ALA A 83 6.90 -16.31 10.66
C ALA A 83 7.11 -17.36 11.77
N GLY A 84 6.08 -18.19 12.04
CA GLY A 84 6.13 -19.36 12.91
C GLY A 84 6.82 -20.58 12.29
N GLN A 85 7.56 -20.41 11.19
CA GLN A 85 8.36 -21.45 10.51
C GLN A 85 7.54 -22.61 9.89
N GLN A 86 6.23 -22.46 9.72
CA GLN A 86 5.43 -23.45 8.99
C GLN A 86 5.89 -23.57 7.51
N SER A 87 5.61 -24.72 6.90
CA SER A 87 5.88 -24.88 5.46
C SER A 87 4.99 -23.94 4.63
N THR A 88 5.41 -23.61 3.42
CA THR A 88 4.61 -22.79 2.50
C THR A 88 3.27 -23.45 2.17
N LEU A 89 3.24 -24.78 2.15
CA LEU A 89 2.01 -25.56 1.89
C LEU A 89 1.05 -25.51 3.09
N ASP A 90 1.56 -25.71 4.30
CA ASP A 90 0.76 -25.64 5.53
C ASP A 90 0.24 -24.22 5.76
N ALA A 91 1.09 -23.21 5.55
CA ALA A 91 0.69 -21.81 5.61
C ALA A 91 -0.40 -21.48 4.59
N ALA A 92 -0.34 -22.04 3.38
CA ALA A 92 -1.40 -21.86 2.39
C ALA A 92 -2.73 -22.45 2.90
N TRP A 93 -2.74 -23.68 3.33
CA TRP A 93 -3.95 -24.36 3.76
C TRP A 93 -4.55 -23.80 5.04
N SER A 94 -3.74 -23.57 6.07
CA SER A 94 -4.20 -22.99 7.34
C SER A 94 -4.77 -21.56 7.18
N SER A 95 -4.43 -20.89 6.09
CA SER A 95 -4.91 -19.54 5.78
C SER A 95 -6.00 -19.49 4.73
N GLY A 96 -6.52 -20.66 4.28
CA GLY A 96 -7.61 -20.77 3.33
C GLY A 96 -7.24 -20.60 1.86
N PHE A 97 -5.95 -20.60 1.51
CA PHE A 97 -5.54 -20.63 0.10
C PHE A 97 -5.67 -22.07 -0.45
N SER A 98 -6.22 -22.21 -1.64
CA SER A 98 -6.39 -23.53 -2.28
C SER A 98 -5.08 -24.18 -2.75
N GLY A 99 -3.93 -23.60 -2.39
CA GLY A 99 -2.61 -24.12 -2.70
C GLY A 99 -1.54 -23.03 -2.73
N THR A 100 -0.29 -23.48 -2.81
CA THR A 100 0.89 -22.61 -2.79
C THR A 100 0.93 -21.57 -3.92
N GLY A 101 0.39 -21.88 -5.11
CA GLY A 101 0.35 -20.94 -6.23
C GLY A 101 -0.53 -19.71 -5.96
N ARG A 102 -1.68 -19.88 -5.30
CA ARG A 102 -2.53 -18.75 -4.91
C ARG A 102 -1.92 -17.93 -3.77
N LEU A 103 -1.31 -18.60 -2.79
CA LEU A 103 -0.55 -17.95 -1.74
C LEU A 103 0.62 -17.14 -2.36
N HIS A 104 1.39 -17.73 -3.27
CA HIS A 104 2.47 -17.07 -3.98
C HIS A 104 1.99 -15.79 -4.68
N ASN A 105 0.92 -15.88 -5.47
CA ASN A 105 0.38 -14.72 -6.18
C ASN A 105 -0.09 -13.61 -5.21
N ALA A 106 -0.71 -13.96 -4.08
CA ALA A 106 -1.12 -12.99 -3.07
C ALA A 106 0.08 -12.29 -2.45
N PHE A 107 1.15 -13.02 -2.11
CA PHE A 107 2.38 -12.46 -1.57
C PHE A 107 3.09 -11.56 -2.57
N VAL A 108 3.29 -12.00 -3.81
CA VAL A 108 3.95 -11.19 -4.85
C VAL A 108 3.18 -9.92 -5.14
N THR A 109 1.83 -9.98 -5.14
CA THR A 109 0.99 -8.80 -5.42
C THR A 109 0.96 -7.79 -4.28
N ILE A 110 1.07 -8.24 -3.02
CA ILE A 110 0.86 -7.40 -1.84
C ILE A 110 2.18 -7.07 -1.15
N GLU A 111 3.03 -8.08 -0.96
CA GLU A 111 4.31 -7.95 -0.24
C GLU A 111 5.50 -7.70 -1.17
N GLY A 112 5.33 -7.78 -2.48
CA GLY A 112 6.42 -7.70 -3.45
C GLY A 112 7.44 -8.84 -3.33
N MET A 113 7.15 -9.89 -2.57
CA MET A 113 8.00 -11.05 -2.32
C MET A 113 7.21 -12.33 -2.50
N THR A 114 7.92 -13.43 -2.71
CA THR A 114 7.33 -14.77 -2.62
C THR A 114 7.13 -15.17 -1.14
N PRO A 115 6.24 -16.14 -0.84
CA PRO A 115 6.11 -16.67 0.52
C PRO A 115 7.42 -17.22 1.09
N GLY A 116 8.27 -17.81 0.27
CA GLY A 116 9.59 -18.30 0.66
C GLY A 116 10.56 -17.16 1.02
N GLU A 117 10.61 -16.12 0.21
CA GLU A 117 11.39 -14.91 0.49
C GLU A 117 10.90 -14.23 1.77
N TYR A 118 9.58 -14.14 1.97
CA TYR A 118 8.98 -13.58 3.18
C TYR A 118 9.33 -14.40 4.43
N LYS A 119 9.16 -15.73 4.38
CA LYS A 119 9.49 -16.67 5.47
C LYS A 119 10.93 -16.50 5.94
N ASN A 120 11.85 -16.29 5.00
CA ASN A 120 13.27 -16.13 5.26
C ASN A 120 13.67 -14.65 5.44
N GLY A 121 12.71 -13.73 5.61
CA GLY A 121 12.94 -12.30 5.79
C GLY A 121 13.69 -11.65 4.63
N GLY A 122 13.51 -12.17 3.42
CA GLY A 122 14.21 -11.73 2.21
C GLY A 122 15.58 -12.37 2.00
N ALA A 123 15.90 -13.48 2.66
CA ALA A 123 17.24 -14.12 2.62
C ALA A 123 17.75 -14.44 1.19
N ASN A 124 16.84 -14.65 0.23
CA ASN A 124 17.19 -14.91 -1.17
C ASN A 124 17.02 -13.66 -2.06
N LEU A 125 16.67 -12.53 -1.48
CA LEU A 125 16.48 -11.29 -2.22
C LEU A 125 17.84 -10.60 -2.37
N ARG A 126 18.34 -10.53 -3.58
CA ARG A 126 19.52 -9.73 -3.90
C ARG A 126 19.07 -8.31 -4.19
N ILE A 127 19.59 -7.35 -3.43
CA ILE A 127 19.33 -5.93 -3.59
C ILE A 127 20.67 -5.25 -3.91
N VAL A 128 20.75 -4.61 -5.07
CA VAL A 128 21.88 -3.78 -5.43
C VAL A 128 21.55 -2.33 -5.11
N TRP A 129 22.41 -1.65 -4.38
CA TRP A 129 22.19 -0.28 -3.93
C TRP A 129 23.40 0.61 -4.18
N ARG A 130 23.15 1.90 -4.34
CA ARG A 130 24.19 2.94 -4.38
C ARG A 130 23.68 4.29 -3.91
N TYR A 131 24.59 5.18 -3.59
CA TYR A 131 24.29 6.59 -3.50
C TYR A 131 24.45 7.26 -4.88
N ALA A 132 23.64 8.28 -5.14
CA ALA A 132 23.75 9.11 -6.33
C ALA A 132 23.43 10.56 -5.99
N ALA A 133 24.05 11.50 -6.71
CA ALA A 133 23.70 12.91 -6.63
C ALA A 133 22.38 13.19 -7.32
N SER A 134 21.57 14.10 -6.75
CA SER A 134 20.39 14.65 -7.40
C SER A 134 20.33 16.16 -7.20
N PRO A 135 19.49 16.91 -7.95
CA PRO A 135 19.30 18.35 -7.73
C PRO A 135 18.79 18.70 -6.32
N PHE A 136 18.27 17.73 -5.59
CA PHE A 136 17.70 17.91 -4.24
C PHE A 136 18.54 17.25 -3.13
N GLY A 137 19.78 16.91 -3.41
CA GLY A 137 20.71 16.25 -2.50
C GLY A 137 21.00 14.80 -2.87
N THR A 138 21.82 14.14 -2.06
CA THR A 138 22.16 12.74 -2.27
C THR A 138 20.95 11.85 -2.07
N VAL A 139 20.78 10.86 -2.93
CA VAL A 139 19.77 9.79 -2.80
C VAL A 139 20.44 8.44 -2.66
N LEU A 140 19.87 7.58 -1.82
CA LEU A 140 20.15 6.15 -1.80
C LEU A 140 19.10 5.48 -2.66
N ILE A 141 19.55 4.72 -3.66
CA ILE A 141 18.69 3.98 -4.59
C ILE A 141 19.01 2.50 -4.44
N ALA A 142 17.98 1.66 -4.39
CA ALA A 142 18.14 0.23 -4.33
C ALA A 142 17.16 -0.48 -5.28
N ALA A 143 17.65 -1.52 -5.93
CA ALA A 143 16.92 -2.30 -6.92
C ALA A 143 17.11 -3.80 -6.70
N THR A 144 16.08 -4.55 -7.04
CA THR A 144 16.11 -5.98 -7.24
C THR A 144 16.13 -6.27 -8.75
N ASP A 145 16.21 -7.53 -9.13
CA ASP A 145 16.01 -7.99 -10.51
C ASP A 145 14.63 -7.68 -11.11
N LYS A 146 13.64 -7.31 -10.25
CA LYS A 146 12.27 -6.99 -10.64
C LYS A 146 11.99 -5.48 -10.76
N GLY A 147 12.84 -4.62 -10.20
CA GLY A 147 12.65 -3.16 -10.22
C GLY A 147 13.20 -2.45 -9.00
N ILE A 148 12.97 -1.14 -8.96
CA ILE A 148 13.34 -0.29 -7.82
C ILE A 148 12.50 -0.67 -6.61
N CYS A 149 13.18 -0.99 -5.50
CA CYS A 149 12.51 -1.35 -4.24
C CYS A 149 12.67 -0.27 -3.16
N HIS A 150 13.67 0.61 -3.29
CA HIS A 150 13.89 1.72 -2.35
C HIS A 150 14.54 2.92 -3.06
N MET A 151 14.08 4.12 -2.74
CA MET A 151 14.70 5.38 -3.13
C MET A 151 14.41 6.42 -2.06
N ALA A 152 15.44 6.92 -1.41
CA ALA A 152 15.32 7.87 -0.30
C ALA A 152 16.38 8.94 -0.37
N PHE A 153 16.07 10.17 0.04
CA PHE A 153 17.09 11.19 0.25
C PHE A 153 17.94 10.82 1.47
N ALA A 154 19.25 10.96 1.32
CA ALA A 154 20.27 10.47 2.24
C ALA A 154 21.12 11.64 2.79
N ASP A 155 20.47 12.52 3.56
CA ASP A 155 21.19 13.63 4.24
C ASP A 155 22.20 13.07 5.27
N ASN A 156 21.89 11.89 5.82
CA ASN A 156 22.84 11.07 6.58
C ASN A 156 22.91 9.69 5.88
N PRO A 157 24.01 9.38 5.18
CA PRO A 157 24.17 8.13 4.44
C PRO A 157 24.04 6.87 5.32
N ASP A 158 24.66 6.89 6.50
CA ASP A 158 24.63 5.74 7.41
C ASP A 158 23.21 5.45 7.91
N ALA A 159 22.45 6.49 8.24
CA ALA A 159 21.06 6.36 8.64
C ALA A 159 20.19 5.85 7.49
N ALA A 160 20.40 6.31 6.26
CA ALA A 160 19.67 5.87 5.08
C ALA A 160 19.94 4.37 4.81
N LEU A 161 21.19 3.93 4.86
CA LEU A 161 21.56 2.53 4.69
C LEU A 161 21.03 1.65 5.83
N LYS A 162 21.06 2.15 7.07
CA LYS A 162 20.46 1.46 8.22
C LYS A 162 18.95 1.24 8.03
N ASN A 163 18.25 2.22 7.48
CA ASN A 163 16.82 2.11 7.19
C ASN A 163 16.57 1.06 6.10
N LEU A 164 17.36 1.03 5.02
CA LEU A 164 17.27 0.00 3.99
C LEU A 164 17.49 -1.41 4.58
N ARG A 165 18.50 -1.58 5.43
CA ARG A 165 18.76 -2.85 6.13
C ARG A 165 17.61 -3.26 7.04
N ALA A 166 17.00 -2.32 7.75
CA ALA A 166 15.86 -2.59 8.62
C ALA A 166 14.60 -3.00 7.82
N GLU A 167 14.43 -2.45 6.62
CA GLU A 167 13.32 -2.79 5.72
C GLU A 167 13.47 -4.20 5.13
N TYR A 168 14.71 -4.63 4.88
CA TYR A 168 15.07 -5.94 4.29
C TYR A 168 16.13 -6.66 5.13
N PRO A 169 15.78 -7.12 6.36
CA PRO A 169 16.77 -7.54 7.35
C PRO A 169 17.63 -8.75 6.95
N ASN A 170 17.11 -9.62 6.08
CA ASN A 170 17.81 -10.85 5.65
C ASN A 170 18.15 -10.82 4.14
N ALA A 171 17.92 -9.70 3.44
CA ALA A 171 18.32 -9.59 2.04
C ALA A 171 19.85 -9.46 1.91
N GLN A 172 20.35 -9.92 0.77
CA GLN A 172 21.75 -9.74 0.40
C GLN A 172 21.90 -8.34 -0.24
N LEU A 173 22.41 -7.40 0.54
CA LEU A 173 22.65 -6.03 0.10
C LEU A 173 24.05 -5.90 -0.50
N HIS A 174 24.12 -5.58 -1.78
CA HIS A 174 25.37 -5.36 -2.51
C HIS A 174 25.46 -3.90 -2.95
N GLU A 175 26.55 -3.23 -2.61
CA GLU A 175 26.86 -1.93 -3.18
C GLU A 175 27.30 -2.09 -4.65
N GLY A 176 26.73 -1.28 -5.54
CA GLY A 176 27.08 -1.37 -6.96
C GLY A 176 26.05 -0.71 -7.87
N GLU A 177 26.24 -0.90 -9.17
CA GLU A 177 25.36 -0.36 -10.19
C GLU A 177 24.32 -1.39 -10.64
N HIS A 178 23.13 -0.90 -10.98
CA HIS A 178 22.04 -1.68 -11.53
C HIS A 178 21.32 -0.86 -12.63
N PRO A 179 20.89 -1.48 -13.75
CA PRO A 179 20.21 -0.74 -14.84
C PRO A 179 19.02 0.10 -14.38
N PHE A 180 18.27 -0.39 -13.40
CA PHE A 180 17.14 0.37 -12.82
C PHE A 180 17.56 1.63 -12.07
N HIS A 181 18.80 1.76 -11.61
CA HIS A 181 19.25 2.97 -10.92
C HIS A 181 19.25 4.18 -11.87
N GLU A 182 19.73 4.01 -13.11
CA GLU A 182 19.73 5.09 -14.10
C GLU A 182 18.30 5.46 -14.51
N GLN A 183 17.41 4.46 -14.65
CA GLN A 183 15.99 4.72 -14.89
C GLN A 183 15.36 5.53 -13.76
N ALA A 184 15.67 5.22 -12.50
CA ALA A 184 15.18 5.98 -11.37
C ALA A 184 15.71 7.43 -11.35
N LEU A 185 16.99 7.63 -11.68
CA LEU A 185 17.61 8.95 -11.73
C LEU A 185 17.08 9.83 -12.87
N SER A 186 16.61 9.23 -13.97
CA SER A 186 16.05 9.98 -15.10
C SER A 186 14.83 10.85 -14.69
N ILE A 187 14.15 10.51 -13.58
CA ILE A 187 13.01 11.29 -13.08
C ILE A 187 13.38 12.74 -12.74
N PHE A 188 14.62 12.99 -12.35
CA PHE A 188 15.10 14.34 -12.05
C PHE A 188 15.34 15.20 -13.30
N GLY A 189 15.45 14.57 -14.47
CA GLY A 189 15.59 15.23 -15.78
C GLY A 189 14.28 15.29 -16.60
N GLY A 190 13.13 15.02 -15.97
CA GLY A 190 11.83 14.98 -16.67
C GLY A 190 11.55 13.64 -17.36
N GLY A 191 12.43 12.64 -17.21
CA GLY A 191 12.18 11.25 -17.57
C GLY A 191 11.32 10.53 -16.52
N GLY A 192 11.30 9.22 -16.57
CA GLY A 192 10.62 8.38 -15.56
C GLY A 192 9.38 7.66 -16.08
N GLU A 193 9.12 7.72 -17.38
CA GLU A 193 8.16 6.83 -18.01
C GLU A 193 8.65 5.37 -17.89
N HIS A 194 7.78 4.49 -17.41
CA HIS A 194 8.03 3.05 -17.31
C HIS A 194 9.14 2.59 -16.33
N ILE A 195 9.30 3.26 -15.18
CA ILE A 195 10.17 2.76 -14.11
C ILE A 195 9.52 1.52 -13.48
N ALA A 196 10.22 0.38 -13.56
CA ALA A 196 9.78 -0.84 -12.90
C ALA A 196 9.93 -0.71 -11.37
N LEU A 197 8.86 -0.97 -10.62
CA LEU A 197 8.84 -0.89 -9.16
C LEU A 197 8.61 -2.28 -8.55
N HIS A 198 9.41 -2.62 -7.55
CA HIS A 198 9.27 -3.82 -6.74
C HIS A 198 9.01 -3.42 -5.29
N LEU A 199 7.75 -3.07 -4.98
CA LEU A 199 7.37 -2.46 -3.71
C LEU A 199 6.82 -3.49 -2.73
N LYS A 200 7.24 -3.35 -1.48
CA LYS A 200 6.66 -4.02 -0.32
C LYS A 200 5.70 -3.06 0.37
N GLY A 201 4.47 -3.50 0.60
CA GLY A 201 3.48 -2.68 1.29
C GLY A 201 2.14 -3.40 1.46
N THR A 202 1.35 -2.95 2.43
CA THR A 202 -0.01 -3.48 2.62
C THR A 202 -0.89 -3.18 1.39
N PRO A 203 -1.98 -3.92 1.17
CA PRO A 203 -2.91 -3.63 0.07
C PRO A 203 -3.40 -2.19 0.06
N PHE A 204 -3.61 -1.60 1.25
CA PHE A 204 -4.02 -0.22 1.37
C PHE A 204 -2.91 0.75 0.96
N GLN A 205 -1.68 0.53 1.41
CA GLN A 205 -0.53 1.34 1.01
C GLN A 205 -0.31 1.29 -0.51
N VAL A 206 -0.33 0.09 -1.10
CA VAL A 206 -0.20 -0.07 -2.56
C VAL A 206 -1.33 0.64 -3.31
N GLN A 207 -2.57 0.58 -2.80
CA GLN A 207 -3.70 1.29 -3.40
C GLN A 207 -3.50 2.81 -3.34
N VAL A 208 -3.04 3.34 -2.20
CA VAL A 208 -2.70 4.76 -2.05
C VAL A 208 -1.57 5.14 -3.00
N TRP A 209 -0.46 4.40 -3.00
CA TRP A 209 0.69 4.71 -3.84
C TRP A 209 0.35 4.71 -5.34
N ARG A 210 -0.50 3.78 -5.80
CA ARG A 210 -1.03 3.79 -7.17
C ARG A 210 -1.86 5.03 -7.48
N ALA A 211 -2.67 5.49 -6.53
CA ALA A 211 -3.42 6.73 -6.69
C ALA A 211 -2.49 7.95 -6.79
N LEU A 212 -1.40 7.98 -6.02
CA LEU A 212 -0.42 9.05 -6.10
C LEU A 212 0.24 9.15 -7.48
N LEU A 213 0.52 8.02 -8.15
CA LEU A 213 1.10 8.00 -9.49
C LEU A 213 0.22 8.69 -10.55
N ASN A 214 -1.09 8.83 -10.28
CA ASN A 214 -2.03 9.51 -11.18
C ASN A 214 -2.08 11.03 -10.95
N ILE A 215 -1.37 11.58 -9.96
CA ILE A 215 -1.31 13.02 -9.74
C ILE A 215 -0.31 13.61 -10.74
N PRO A 216 -0.75 14.46 -11.69
CA PRO A 216 0.15 15.02 -12.69
C PRO A 216 1.26 15.87 -12.05
N GLN A 217 2.35 16.07 -12.78
CA GLN A 217 3.37 17.04 -12.44
C GLN A 217 2.76 18.46 -12.39
N GLY A 218 3.16 19.26 -11.41
CA GLY A 218 2.62 20.59 -11.18
C GLY A 218 1.22 20.62 -10.52
N ALA A 219 0.56 19.47 -10.34
CA ALA A 219 -0.71 19.38 -9.61
C ALA A 219 -0.51 18.91 -8.17
N VAL A 220 -1.42 19.30 -7.30
CA VAL A 220 -1.49 18.83 -5.91
C VAL A 220 -2.88 18.29 -5.60
N GLN A 221 -2.93 17.34 -4.68
CA GLN A 221 -4.18 16.80 -4.13
C GLN A 221 -4.17 16.86 -2.60
N SER A 222 -5.35 16.95 -1.99
CA SER A 222 -5.46 16.80 -0.55
C SER A 222 -5.47 15.32 -0.15
N TYR A 223 -5.14 15.03 1.12
CA TYR A 223 -5.29 13.66 1.66
C TYR A 223 -6.74 13.17 1.55
N GLY A 224 -7.72 14.09 1.64
CA GLY A 224 -9.14 13.81 1.44
C GLY A 224 -9.44 13.39 0.01
N SER A 225 -8.98 14.19 -0.97
CA SER A 225 -9.17 13.89 -2.41
C SER A 225 -8.52 12.57 -2.81
N VAL A 226 -7.33 12.24 -2.28
CA VAL A 226 -6.71 10.92 -2.50
C VAL A 226 -7.56 9.82 -1.86
N ALA A 227 -8.12 10.03 -0.66
CA ALA A 227 -9.00 9.07 -0.02
C ALA A 227 -10.29 8.83 -0.83
N GLU A 228 -10.87 9.89 -1.40
CA GLU A 228 -12.02 9.80 -2.29
C GLU A 228 -11.69 9.03 -3.58
N SER A 229 -10.56 9.33 -4.22
CA SER A 229 -10.15 8.67 -5.47
C SER A 229 -9.95 7.16 -5.33
N ILE A 230 -9.62 6.68 -4.13
CA ILE A 230 -9.51 5.24 -3.83
C ILE A 230 -10.82 4.63 -3.29
N GLY A 231 -11.93 5.38 -3.31
CA GLY A 231 -13.24 4.93 -2.81
C GLY A 231 -13.34 4.86 -1.28
N ARG A 232 -12.52 5.64 -0.55
CA ARG A 232 -12.46 5.64 0.92
C ARG A 232 -12.47 7.06 1.52
N PRO A 233 -13.53 7.86 1.31
CA PRO A 233 -13.55 9.29 1.65
C PRO A 233 -13.26 9.61 3.12
N ARG A 234 -13.51 8.67 4.03
CA ARG A 234 -13.24 8.85 5.48
C ARG A 234 -11.82 8.43 5.90
N ALA A 235 -10.98 7.96 4.98
CA ALA A 235 -9.66 7.40 5.27
C ALA A 235 -8.50 8.41 5.17
N ALA A 236 -8.74 9.73 5.18
CA ALA A 236 -7.70 10.75 4.98
C ALA A 236 -6.49 10.60 5.92
N ARG A 237 -6.70 10.25 7.22
CA ARG A 237 -5.61 9.99 8.16
C ARG A 237 -4.79 8.75 7.79
N ALA A 238 -5.47 7.65 7.41
CA ALA A 238 -4.81 6.43 6.98
C ALA A 238 -4.04 6.64 5.67
N VAL A 239 -4.60 7.44 4.74
CA VAL A 239 -3.90 7.89 3.53
C VAL A 239 -2.64 8.67 3.91
N GLY A 240 -2.72 9.60 4.86
CA GLY A 240 -1.54 10.33 5.35
C GLY A 240 -0.44 9.41 5.88
N THR A 241 -0.81 8.38 6.64
CA THR A 241 0.13 7.35 7.11
C THR A 241 0.73 6.57 5.94
N ALA A 242 -0.06 6.12 4.97
CA ALA A 242 0.43 5.41 3.79
C ALA A 242 1.34 6.28 2.91
N VAL A 243 1.03 7.56 2.73
CA VAL A 243 1.85 8.57 2.04
C VAL A 243 3.21 8.71 2.75
N GLY A 244 3.24 8.77 4.09
CA GLY A 244 4.45 8.83 4.89
C GLY A 244 5.33 7.58 4.83
N HIS A 245 4.75 6.42 4.50
CA HIS A 245 5.46 5.14 4.34
C HIS A 245 5.94 4.88 2.91
N ASN A 246 5.84 5.86 2.00
CA ASN A 246 6.36 5.71 0.64
C ASN A 246 7.84 5.28 0.65
N PRO A 247 8.19 4.12 0.06
CA PRO A 247 9.58 3.65 0.05
C PRO A 247 10.43 4.25 -1.08
N VAL A 248 9.81 4.87 -2.09
CA VAL A 248 10.50 5.39 -3.28
C VAL A 248 10.17 6.87 -3.50
N ALA A 249 11.01 7.73 -2.96
CA ALA A 249 10.92 9.17 -3.12
C ALA A 249 10.87 9.58 -4.59
N MET A 250 10.22 10.65 -4.93
CA MET A 250 10.05 11.18 -6.28
C MET A 250 9.25 10.29 -7.24
N ILE A 251 9.60 9.01 -7.36
CA ILE A 251 8.93 8.09 -8.29
C ILE A 251 7.45 7.96 -7.91
N ILE A 252 7.16 7.74 -6.61
CA ILE A 252 5.79 7.90 -6.09
C ILE A 252 5.70 9.32 -5.52
N PRO A 253 4.92 10.22 -6.15
CA PRO A 253 4.97 11.65 -5.88
C PRO A 253 4.21 12.05 -4.61
N CYS A 254 4.62 11.50 -3.45
CA CYS A 254 4.02 11.82 -2.16
C CYS A 254 4.19 13.29 -1.75
N HIS A 255 5.12 14.02 -2.36
CA HIS A 255 5.26 15.47 -2.19
C HIS A 255 4.08 16.26 -2.78
N ARG A 256 3.33 15.72 -3.76
CA ARG A 256 2.13 16.33 -4.35
C ARG A 256 0.89 16.24 -3.46
N VAL A 257 0.98 15.59 -2.28
CA VAL A 257 -0.15 15.51 -1.35
C VAL A 257 0.00 16.54 -0.24
N ILE A 258 -1.02 17.41 -0.08
CA ILE A 258 -1.04 18.53 0.87
C ILE A 258 -2.25 18.43 1.81
N ARG A 259 -2.36 19.32 2.79
CA ARG A 259 -3.55 19.42 3.64
C ARG A 259 -4.70 20.06 2.87
N GLU A 260 -5.94 19.73 3.24
CA GLU A 260 -7.16 20.32 2.68
C GLU A 260 -7.15 21.87 2.76
N SER A 261 -6.55 22.42 3.81
CA SER A 261 -6.37 23.86 4.00
C SER A 261 -5.37 24.52 3.04
N GLY A 262 -4.78 23.78 2.07
CA GLY A 262 -3.71 24.25 1.20
C GLY A 262 -2.33 24.30 1.88
N VAL A 263 -2.24 24.05 3.18
CA VAL A 263 -0.98 24.07 3.91
C VAL A 263 -0.12 22.87 3.52
N ILE A 264 1.13 23.13 3.16
CA ILE A 264 2.14 22.08 2.91
C ILE A 264 2.46 21.39 4.25
N GLY A 265 2.02 20.15 4.38
CA GLY A 265 2.27 19.33 5.57
C GLY A 265 3.72 18.81 5.63
N ASP A 266 3.97 17.97 6.63
CA ASP A 266 5.25 17.33 6.80
C ASP A 266 5.60 16.42 5.61
N TYR A 267 6.88 16.15 5.46
CA TYR A 267 7.43 15.27 4.44
C TYR A 267 8.51 14.40 5.06
N ARG A 268 8.53 13.12 4.72
CA ARG A 268 9.49 12.15 5.30
C ARG A 268 10.93 12.62 5.21
N TRP A 269 11.28 13.33 4.14
CA TRP A 269 12.63 13.82 3.85
C TRP A 269 12.76 15.34 4.01
N GLY A 270 11.95 15.95 4.87
CA GLY A 270 12.00 17.35 5.23
C GLY A 270 11.05 18.25 4.43
N ARG A 271 10.36 19.15 5.16
CA ARG A 271 9.38 20.08 4.58
C ARG A 271 9.99 21.00 3.52
N GLY A 272 11.24 21.48 3.75
CA GLY A 272 11.95 22.35 2.78
C GLY A 272 12.13 21.66 1.43
N ARG A 273 12.48 20.38 1.43
CA ARG A 273 12.61 19.58 0.19
C ARG A 273 11.27 19.41 -0.51
N LYS A 274 10.19 19.16 0.22
CA LYS A 274 8.85 19.12 -0.37
C LYS A 274 8.48 20.43 -1.07
N MET A 275 8.77 21.56 -0.45
CA MET A 275 8.53 22.89 -1.02
C MET A 275 9.36 23.12 -2.28
N ALA A 276 10.64 22.74 -2.27
CA ALA A 276 11.52 22.85 -3.43
C ALA A 276 11.07 22.01 -4.62
N LEU A 277 10.62 20.77 -4.35
CA LEU A 277 10.06 19.87 -5.37
C LEU A 277 8.80 20.45 -6.01
N LEU A 278 7.86 20.93 -5.19
CA LEU A 278 6.63 21.55 -5.70
C LEU A 278 6.93 22.84 -6.49
N ALA A 279 7.86 23.67 -6.03
CA ALA A 279 8.25 24.87 -6.74
C ALA A 279 8.88 24.58 -8.12
N GLN A 280 9.74 23.57 -8.20
CA GLN A 280 10.33 23.15 -9.48
C GLN A 280 9.25 22.65 -10.46
N GLU A 281 8.31 21.84 -9.98
CA GLU A 281 7.23 21.31 -10.81
C GLU A 281 6.28 22.39 -11.33
N LEU A 282 5.98 23.40 -10.51
CA LEU A 282 5.18 24.58 -10.92
C LEU A 282 5.91 25.47 -11.93
N GLY A 283 7.25 25.54 -11.87
CA GLY A 283 8.06 26.31 -12.81
C GLY A 283 8.29 25.58 -14.14
N ALA A 284 8.03 24.28 -14.21
CA ALA A 284 8.19 23.46 -15.42
C ALA A 284 6.84 23.21 -16.14
N ALA A 285 5.71 23.62 -15.57
CA ALA A 285 4.38 23.56 -16.14
C ALA A 285 4.03 24.85 -16.87
#